data_78de686cd04bf8029f8d329ff2f034c9
#
_entry.id   78de686cd04bf8029f8d329ff2f034c9
#
_cell.length_a   1.000
_cell.length_b   1.000
_cell.length_c   1.000
_cell.angle_alpha   90.00
_cell.angle_beta   90.00
_cell.angle_gamma   90.00
#
_symmetry.space_group_name_H-M   'P 1'
#
loop_
_entity.id
_entity.type
_entity.pdbx_description
1 polymer ?
#
loop_
_entity_poly.entity_id
_entity_poly.type
_entity_poly.pdbx_seq_one_letter_code
_entity_poly.pdbx_strand_id
1 'polypeptide(L)'
;MSGYDLSEGVFRTGNYSEEQLWKAFRNVFYAKTQNSSSYKFVFLKSIIDCMHQYKNRTEYTFFELFEQFTKIYWILIVKYGLAQNNSRTKETYIEQILKEYVDFSNGDKKVTICFSDLTTEAKNKLVYQVTKKCKKYVVGALYGDTNELMYSFSKKKEIIQLNPQMKDFVLRHEGSIEELNYFELAKFLDKVNSRDKVNSIIKDNKYNKKDSLEAYRQLLYDEFETECARSDYTLQNVNTIELLIESEDKYSQANIVEKENAYYKKLFNNEEIINKDSEYMKLYLDDPERVIKMIKVRHGINC
;
A
#
# COMPACT_ATOMS: atom_id res chain seq x y z
N MET A 1 21.09 -15.17 -16.18
CA MET A 1 21.28 -14.80 -14.76
C MET A 1 19.89 -14.60 -14.16
N SER A 2 19.66 -15.07 -12.94
CA SER A 2 18.40 -14.79 -12.27
C SER A 2 18.37 -13.30 -11.88
N GLY A 3 17.19 -12.64 -11.93
CA GLY A 3 17.06 -11.24 -11.56
C GLY A 3 17.53 -10.91 -10.13
N TYR A 4 17.69 -11.93 -9.28
CA TYR A 4 18.20 -11.78 -7.91
C TYR A 4 19.68 -11.38 -7.85
N ASP A 5 20.48 -11.79 -8.84
CA ASP A 5 21.92 -11.60 -8.82
C ASP A 5 22.36 -10.26 -9.44
N LEU A 6 21.43 -9.53 -10.06
CA LEU A 6 21.72 -8.22 -10.62
C LEU A 6 22.01 -7.21 -9.50
N SER A 7 23.16 -6.52 -9.59
CA SER A 7 23.50 -5.40 -8.72
C SER A 7 22.92 -4.08 -9.20
N GLU A 8 22.74 -3.95 -10.51
CA GLU A 8 22.24 -2.78 -11.21
C GLU A 8 21.39 -3.20 -12.41
N GLY A 9 20.47 -2.35 -12.82
CA GLY A 9 19.68 -2.51 -14.02
C GLY A 9 19.33 -1.14 -14.61
N VAL A 10 19.27 -1.05 -15.92
CA VAL A 10 18.89 0.18 -16.64
C VAL A 10 17.61 -0.12 -17.40
N PHE A 11 16.58 0.70 -17.24
CA PHE A 11 15.35 0.51 -17.99
C PHE A 11 15.57 0.74 -19.48
N ARG A 12 14.85 -0.02 -20.30
CA ARG A 12 14.89 0.14 -21.75
C ARG A 12 14.24 1.45 -22.15
N THR A 13 14.96 2.26 -22.89
CA THR A 13 14.47 3.51 -23.48
C THR A 13 13.83 3.21 -24.82
N GLY A 14 12.71 3.88 -25.12
CA GLY A 14 11.99 3.71 -26.37
C GLY A 14 10.64 4.41 -26.31
N ASN A 15 9.95 4.46 -27.45
CA ASN A 15 8.56 4.90 -27.49
C ASN A 15 7.66 3.67 -27.51
N TYR A 16 7.09 3.32 -26.36
CA TYR A 16 6.29 2.12 -26.18
C TYR A 16 4.80 2.45 -26.37
N SER A 17 4.10 1.60 -27.12
CA SER A 17 2.65 1.66 -27.19
C SER A 17 2.02 1.23 -25.84
N GLU A 18 0.81 1.68 -25.60
CA GLU A 18 0.05 1.31 -24.40
C GLU A 18 -0.10 -0.22 -24.26
N GLU A 19 -0.29 -0.93 -25.36
CA GLU A 19 -0.34 -2.40 -25.38
C GLU A 19 0.97 -3.03 -24.91
N GLN A 20 2.13 -2.47 -25.28
CA GLN A 20 3.44 -2.95 -24.84
C GLN A 20 3.62 -2.73 -23.35
N LEU A 21 3.16 -1.59 -22.80
CA LEU A 21 3.20 -1.30 -21.38
C LEU A 21 2.27 -2.24 -20.59
N TRP A 22 1.05 -2.47 -21.06
CA TRP A 22 0.15 -3.48 -20.48
C TRP A 22 0.74 -4.88 -20.51
N LYS A 23 1.43 -5.25 -21.56
CA LYS A 23 2.11 -6.55 -21.67
C LYS A 23 3.20 -6.71 -20.59
N ALA A 24 3.94 -5.65 -20.27
CA ALA A 24 4.92 -5.68 -19.18
C ALA A 24 4.23 -5.94 -17.82
N PHE A 25 3.13 -5.26 -17.51
CA PHE A 25 2.37 -5.52 -16.29
C PHE A 25 1.76 -6.92 -16.26
N ARG A 26 1.20 -7.41 -17.37
CA ARG A 26 0.70 -8.79 -17.41
C ARG A 26 1.75 -9.82 -17.06
N ASN A 27 3.01 -9.59 -17.41
CA ASN A 27 4.08 -10.52 -17.03
C ASN A 27 4.31 -10.56 -15.51
N VAL A 28 4.11 -9.46 -14.79
CA VAL A 28 4.18 -9.45 -13.32
C VAL A 28 3.14 -10.39 -12.72
N PHE A 29 1.92 -10.39 -13.27
CA PHE A 29 0.79 -11.14 -12.72
C PHE A 29 0.68 -12.57 -13.26
N TYR A 30 0.97 -12.77 -14.55
CA TYR A 30 0.84 -14.06 -15.24
C TYR A 30 2.17 -14.78 -15.47
N ALA A 31 3.22 -14.38 -14.77
CA ALA A 31 4.51 -15.03 -14.93
C ALA A 31 4.37 -16.55 -14.74
N LYS A 32 4.88 -17.33 -15.69
CA LYS A 32 4.94 -18.81 -15.63
C LYS A 32 5.75 -19.30 -14.43
N THR A 33 6.42 -18.42 -13.72
CA THR A 33 7.17 -18.70 -12.51
C THR A 33 6.22 -18.86 -11.34
N GLN A 34 6.30 -19.99 -10.65
CA GLN A 34 5.63 -20.19 -9.38
C GLN A 34 6.08 -19.12 -8.39
N ASN A 35 5.15 -18.24 -7.98
CA ASN A 35 5.43 -17.28 -6.95
C ASN A 35 5.75 -18.01 -5.65
N SER A 36 6.99 -17.95 -5.21
CA SER A 36 7.40 -18.54 -3.94
C SER A 36 6.97 -17.70 -2.74
N SER A 37 6.76 -16.40 -2.95
CA SER A 37 6.37 -15.44 -1.92
C SER A 37 5.51 -14.32 -2.54
N SER A 38 4.86 -13.54 -1.68
CA SER A 38 4.06 -12.35 -2.05
C SER A 38 4.92 -11.13 -2.43
N TYR A 39 6.23 -11.21 -2.37
CA TYR A 39 7.17 -10.09 -2.44
C TYR A 39 6.94 -9.14 -3.62
N LYS A 40 6.69 -9.66 -4.81
CA LYS A 40 6.54 -8.82 -6.00
C LYS A 40 5.28 -7.95 -5.97
N PHE A 41 4.18 -8.49 -5.43
CA PHE A 41 2.92 -7.77 -5.32
C PHE A 41 3.03 -6.61 -4.33
N VAL A 42 3.64 -6.88 -3.17
CA VAL A 42 3.84 -5.87 -2.14
C VAL A 42 4.87 -4.83 -2.60
N PHE A 43 5.92 -5.22 -3.31
CA PHE A 43 6.91 -4.26 -3.81
C PHE A 43 6.34 -3.38 -4.93
N LEU A 44 5.50 -3.93 -5.82
CA LEU A 44 4.78 -3.13 -6.80
C LEU A 44 3.87 -2.09 -6.12
N LYS A 45 3.09 -2.50 -5.12
CA LYS A 45 2.27 -1.57 -4.32
C LYS A 45 3.13 -0.49 -3.66
N SER A 46 4.27 -0.86 -3.08
CA SER A 46 5.20 0.11 -2.46
C SER A 46 5.71 1.16 -3.44
N ILE A 47 5.94 0.79 -4.70
CA ILE A 47 6.33 1.74 -5.75
C ILE A 47 5.17 2.69 -6.07
N ILE A 48 3.95 2.17 -6.20
CA ILE A 48 2.74 2.97 -6.45
C ILE A 48 2.51 3.95 -5.31
N ASP A 49 2.59 3.50 -4.06
CA ASP A 49 2.44 4.36 -2.87
C ASP A 49 3.49 5.48 -2.82
N CYS A 50 4.75 5.18 -3.18
CA CYS A 50 5.78 6.20 -3.29
C CYS A 50 5.51 7.19 -4.43
N MET A 51 4.93 6.76 -5.56
CA MET A 51 4.54 7.69 -6.63
C MET A 51 3.47 8.67 -6.17
N HIS A 52 2.53 8.25 -5.31
CA HIS A 52 1.53 9.13 -4.71
C HIS A 52 2.13 10.07 -3.69
N GLN A 53 2.91 9.53 -2.78
CA GLN A 53 3.53 10.32 -1.72
C GLN A 53 4.47 11.41 -2.27
N TYR A 54 5.14 11.12 -3.40
CA TYR A 54 6.15 12.01 -3.99
C TYR A 54 5.86 12.28 -5.48
N LYS A 55 4.71 12.89 -5.78
CA LYS A 55 4.12 13.04 -7.14
C LYS A 55 5.10 13.55 -8.22
N ASN A 56 5.96 14.48 -7.87
CA ASN A 56 6.86 15.14 -8.82
C ASN A 56 8.24 14.48 -8.98
N ARG A 57 8.46 13.32 -8.33
CA ARG A 57 9.73 12.60 -8.38
C ARG A 57 9.64 11.38 -9.28
N THR A 58 10.76 11.05 -9.89
CA THR A 58 10.95 9.78 -10.62
C THR A 58 12.02 8.91 -9.96
N GLU A 59 12.77 9.45 -9.00
CA GLU A 59 13.78 8.73 -8.24
C GLU A 59 13.32 8.52 -6.79
N TYR A 60 13.46 7.31 -6.31
CA TYR A 60 13.11 6.89 -4.95
C TYR A 60 14.24 6.10 -4.34
N THR A 61 14.50 6.33 -3.06
CA THR A 61 15.48 5.56 -2.29
C THR A 61 14.90 4.20 -1.90
N PHE A 62 15.77 3.22 -1.68
CA PHE A 62 15.31 1.94 -1.14
C PHE A 62 14.68 2.10 0.24
N PHE A 63 15.14 3.07 1.04
CA PHE A 63 14.54 3.33 2.33
C PHE A 63 13.06 3.70 2.19
N GLU A 64 12.72 4.66 1.33
CA GLU A 64 11.33 5.08 1.07
C GLU A 64 10.46 3.91 0.59
N LEU A 65 10.94 3.14 -0.37
CA LEU A 65 10.23 1.98 -0.91
C LEU A 65 10.03 0.88 0.14
N PHE A 66 11.07 0.58 0.90
CA PHE A 66 11.02 -0.47 1.91
C PHE A 66 10.31 -0.02 3.19
N GLU A 67 10.11 1.26 3.43
CA GLU A 67 9.20 1.76 4.44
C GLU A 67 7.76 1.37 4.12
N GLN A 68 7.27 1.65 2.89
CA GLN A 68 5.96 1.21 2.43
C GLN A 68 5.84 -0.33 2.43
N PHE A 69 6.85 -1.00 1.94
CA PHE A 69 6.93 -2.47 1.94
C PHE A 69 6.80 -3.06 3.36
N THR A 70 7.50 -2.50 4.33
CA THR A 70 7.45 -2.94 5.72
C THR A 70 6.09 -2.66 6.35
N LYS A 71 5.50 -1.51 6.07
CA LYS A 71 4.17 -1.11 6.54
C LYS A 71 3.09 -2.07 6.04
N ILE A 72 3.09 -2.41 4.76
CA ILE A 72 2.16 -3.38 4.17
C ILE A 72 2.32 -4.75 4.85
N TYR A 73 3.54 -5.22 5.00
CA TYR A 73 3.78 -6.50 5.66
C TYR A 73 3.48 -6.49 7.16
N TRP A 74 3.62 -5.35 7.83
CA TRP A 74 3.17 -5.21 9.21
C TRP A 74 1.68 -5.53 9.33
N ILE A 75 0.88 -5.01 8.43
CA ILE A 75 -0.55 -5.33 8.37
C ILE A 75 -0.77 -6.81 8.11
N LEU A 76 -0.18 -7.35 7.06
CA LEU A 76 -0.42 -8.75 6.67
C LEU A 76 0.07 -9.76 7.70
N ILE A 77 1.23 -9.53 8.33
CA ILE A 77 1.90 -10.48 9.22
C ILE A 77 1.58 -10.19 10.69
N VAL A 78 1.76 -8.96 11.16
CA VAL A 78 1.61 -8.63 12.58
C VAL A 78 0.13 -8.53 12.95
N LYS A 79 -0.66 -7.78 12.17
CA LYS A 79 -2.09 -7.59 12.45
C LYS A 79 -2.89 -8.86 12.16
N TYR A 80 -2.70 -9.43 10.97
CA TYR A 80 -3.51 -10.56 10.50
C TYR A 80 -2.84 -11.93 10.61
N GLY A 81 -1.54 -12.00 10.89
CA GLY A 81 -0.78 -13.26 11.04
C GLY A 81 -0.79 -14.12 9.77
N LEU A 82 -0.79 -13.50 8.58
CA LEU A 82 -0.85 -14.19 7.30
C LEU A 82 0.52 -14.68 6.86
N ALA A 83 0.59 -15.95 6.45
CA ALA A 83 1.79 -16.51 5.84
C ALA A 83 2.04 -15.89 4.46
N GLN A 84 3.31 -15.67 4.14
CA GLN A 84 3.78 -14.98 2.93
C GLN A 84 4.65 -15.87 2.02
N ASN A 85 4.75 -17.17 2.32
CA ASN A 85 5.53 -18.13 1.56
C ASN A 85 4.64 -19.30 1.12
N ASN A 86 4.84 -19.79 -0.10
CA ASN A 86 4.13 -20.99 -0.59
C ASN A 86 4.65 -22.30 0.03
N SER A 87 5.76 -22.27 0.74
CA SER A 87 6.27 -23.38 1.54
C SER A 87 5.65 -23.34 2.94
N ARG A 88 4.97 -24.42 3.35
CA ARG A 88 4.39 -24.53 4.69
C ARG A 88 5.44 -24.62 5.82
N THR A 89 6.68 -24.87 5.47
CA THR A 89 7.79 -25.13 6.42
C THR A 89 8.82 -24.03 6.46
N LYS A 90 8.72 -23.02 5.59
CA LYS A 90 9.70 -21.95 5.48
C LYS A 90 9.03 -20.60 5.54
N GLU A 91 9.51 -19.74 6.43
CA GLU A 91 9.12 -18.34 6.49
C GLU A 91 9.97 -17.50 5.54
N THR A 92 9.39 -16.43 5.05
CA THR A 92 10.14 -15.39 4.32
C THR A 92 11.01 -14.59 5.29
N TYR A 93 12.03 -13.91 4.77
CA TYR A 93 12.86 -13.04 5.62
C TYR A 93 12.05 -11.93 6.30
N ILE A 94 11.03 -11.40 5.64
CA ILE A 94 10.17 -10.38 6.24
C ILE A 94 9.35 -10.96 7.40
N GLU A 95 8.81 -12.19 7.28
CA GLU A 95 8.11 -12.85 8.37
C GLU A 95 9.02 -13.05 9.59
N GLN A 96 10.25 -13.53 9.37
CA GLN A 96 11.22 -13.72 10.44
C GLN A 96 11.54 -12.41 11.17
N ILE A 97 11.86 -11.35 10.41
CA ILE A 97 12.21 -10.03 10.97
C ILE A 97 11.04 -9.44 11.77
N LEU A 98 9.82 -9.48 11.23
CA LEU A 98 8.66 -8.87 11.89
C LEU A 98 8.24 -9.66 13.13
N LYS A 99 8.26 -10.99 13.08
CA LYS A 99 7.96 -11.84 14.24
C LYS A 99 8.99 -11.65 15.36
N GLU A 100 10.29 -11.72 15.01
CA GLU A 100 11.37 -11.48 15.96
C GLU A 100 11.25 -10.09 16.61
N TYR A 101 10.90 -9.06 15.84
CA TYR A 101 10.71 -7.71 16.36
C TYR A 101 9.54 -7.64 17.34
N VAL A 102 8.40 -8.25 17.01
CA VAL A 102 7.20 -8.26 17.87
C VAL A 102 7.44 -9.07 19.14
N ASP A 103 8.05 -10.24 19.04
CA ASP A 103 8.38 -11.10 20.20
C ASP A 103 9.33 -10.38 21.17
N PHE A 104 10.33 -9.67 20.63
CA PHE A 104 11.27 -8.89 21.44
C PHE A 104 10.60 -7.68 22.11
N SER A 105 9.66 -7.02 21.41
CA SER A 105 9.06 -5.77 21.90
C SER A 105 7.94 -5.98 22.94
N ASN A 106 7.24 -7.11 22.89
CA ASN A 106 6.00 -7.32 23.65
C ASN A 106 6.14 -8.16 24.92
N GLY A 107 7.25 -8.89 25.11
CA GLY A 107 7.31 -9.86 26.21
C GLY A 107 6.05 -10.75 26.22
N ASP A 108 5.38 -10.86 27.37
CA ASP A 108 4.16 -11.70 27.53
C ASP A 108 2.84 -11.02 27.10
N LYS A 109 2.86 -9.78 26.57
CA LYS A 109 1.65 -9.04 26.19
C LYS A 109 1.52 -8.95 24.69
N LYS A 110 0.47 -9.57 24.15
CA LYS A 110 0.02 -9.42 22.75
C LYS A 110 -0.57 -8.02 22.53
N VAL A 111 0.30 -7.01 22.37
CA VAL A 111 -0.13 -5.65 22.05
C VAL A 111 -0.09 -5.49 20.54
N THR A 112 -1.24 -5.31 19.92
CA THR A 112 -1.33 -4.98 18.50
C THR A 112 -1.00 -3.50 18.34
N ILE A 113 0.29 -3.18 18.17
CA ILE A 113 0.76 -1.83 17.91
C ILE A 113 0.60 -1.58 16.42
N CYS A 114 0.03 -0.44 16.02
CA CYS A 114 0.03 -0.01 14.62
C CYS A 114 1.45 0.37 14.19
N PHE A 115 1.78 0.17 12.92
CA PHE A 115 3.11 0.58 12.40
C PHE A 115 3.35 2.09 12.60
N SER A 116 2.29 2.91 12.48
CA SER A 116 2.33 4.35 12.75
C SER A 116 2.78 4.70 14.16
N ASP A 117 2.46 3.86 15.15
CA ASP A 117 2.71 4.12 16.57
C ASP A 117 4.14 3.80 16.99
N LEU A 118 4.91 3.17 16.12
CA LEU A 118 6.33 2.93 16.37
C LEU A 118 7.09 4.26 16.41
N THR A 119 8.05 4.38 17.32
CA THR A 119 8.95 5.54 17.33
C THR A 119 9.74 5.62 16.02
N THR A 120 10.14 6.82 15.63
CA THR A 120 10.94 7.03 14.40
C THR A 120 12.21 6.18 14.39
N GLU A 121 12.88 6.07 15.53
CA GLU A 121 14.09 5.25 15.67
C GLU A 121 13.79 3.75 15.43
N ALA A 122 12.71 3.24 16.03
CA ALA A 122 12.27 1.86 15.86
C ALA A 122 11.88 1.56 14.41
N LYS A 123 11.12 2.45 13.77
CA LYS A 123 10.79 2.37 12.33
C LYS A 123 12.04 2.30 11.47
N ASN A 124 12.94 3.26 11.64
CA ASN A 124 14.15 3.35 10.84
C ASN A 124 15.02 2.08 10.98
N LYS A 125 15.18 1.58 12.20
CA LYS A 125 15.92 0.35 12.45
C LYS A 125 15.27 -0.86 11.78
N LEU A 126 13.95 -0.98 11.88
CA LEU A 126 13.19 -2.07 11.28
C LEU A 126 13.26 -2.02 9.75
N VAL A 127 12.98 -0.85 9.15
CA VAL A 127 13.05 -0.64 7.70
C VAL A 127 14.45 -0.92 7.17
N TYR A 128 15.49 -0.51 7.88
CA TYR A 128 16.88 -0.83 7.51
C TYR A 128 17.14 -2.34 7.50
N GLN A 129 16.67 -3.09 8.51
CA GLN A 129 16.83 -4.54 8.56
C GLN A 129 16.10 -5.23 7.40
N VAL A 130 14.86 -4.82 7.12
CA VAL A 130 14.06 -5.32 6.01
C VAL A 130 14.74 -5.02 4.67
N THR A 131 15.17 -3.78 4.44
CA THR A 131 15.89 -3.38 3.23
C THR A 131 17.12 -4.24 3.01
N LYS A 132 17.95 -4.39 4.03
CA LYS A 132 19.19 -5.17 3.97
C LYS A 132 18.97 -6.63 3.55
N LYS A 133 17.89 -7.25 4.03
CA LYS A 133 17.60 -8.68 3.76
C LYS A 133 16.76 -8.88 2.50
N CYS A 134 15.78 -8.01 2.24
CA CYS A 134 14.78 -8.23 1.19
C CYS A 134 15.15 -7.65 -0.17
N LYS A 135 15.92 -6.53 -0.26
CA LYS A 135 16.26 -5.88 -1.53
C LYS A 135 16.86 -6.81 -2.57
N LYS A 136 17.61 -7.83 -2.13
CA LYS A 136 18.20 -8.82 -3.01
C LYS A 136 17.16 -9.58 -3.81
N TYR A 137 16.01 -9.88 -3.19
CA TYR A 137 15.00 -10.79 -3.76
C TYR A 137 13.92 -10.08 -4.56
N VAL A 138 13.66 -8.80 -4.28
CA VAL A 138 12.51 -8.10 -4.88
C VAL A 138 12.90 -7.16 -6.02
N VAL A 139 13.96 -6.37 -5.84
CA VAL A 139 14.29 -5.28 -6.76
C VAL A 139 14.64 -5.80 -8.17
N GLY A 140 15.56 -6.75 -8.27
CA GLY A 140 15.93 -7.31 -9.57
C GLY A 140 14.86 -8.23 -10.16
N ALA A 141 14.01 -8.86 -9.32
CA ALA A 141 12.95 -9.73 -9.78
C ALA A 141 11.84 -8.92 -10.49
N LEU A 142 11.29 -7.89 -9.84
CA LEU A 142 10.26 -7.05 -10.44
C LEU A 142 10.78 -6.30 -11.69
N TYR A 143 12.04 -5.86 -11.69
CA TYR A 143 12.71 -5.30 -12.86
C TYR A 143 12.63 -6.25 -14.05
N GLY A 144 13.00 -7.52 -13.85
CA GLY A 144 12.89 -8.55 -14.88
C GLY A 144 11.46 -8.87 -15.28
N ASP A 145 10.55 -8.99 -14.32
CA ASP A 145 9.13 -9.30 -14.55
C ASP A 145 8.44 -8.22 -15.40
N THR A 146 8.86 -6.95 -15.28
CA THR A 146 8.38 -5.83 -16.11
C THR A 146 9.15 -5.67 -17.44
N ASN A 147 9.90 -6.70 -17.88
CA ASN A 147 10.72 -6.67 -19.08
C ASN A 147 11.72 -5.50 -19.10
N GLU A 148 12.22 -5.08 -17.96
CA GLU A 148 13.16 -3.96 -17.82
C GLU A 148 12.55 -2.60 -18.25
N LEU A 149 11.22 -2.46 -18.23
CA LEU A 149 10.55 -1.23 -18.67
C LEU A 149 10.21 -0.29 -17.52
N MET A 150 10.04 -0.82 -16.30
CA MET A 150 9.46 -0.02 -15.22
C MET A 150 10.45 0.96 -14.60
N TYR A 151 11.66 0.50 -14.30
CA TYR A 151 12.67 1.32 -13.61
C TYR A 151 14.09 0.84 -13.88
N SER A 152 15.04 1.76 -13.72
CA SER A 152 16.45 1.46 -13.45
C SER A 152 16.67 1.32 -11.95
N PHE A 153 17.71 0.60 -11.54
CA PHE A 153 18.07 0.50 -10.14
C PHE A 153 19.58 0.32 -9.92
N SER A 154 20.06 0.73 -8.75
CA SER A 154 21.40 0.41 -8.26
C SER A 154 21.33 -0.02 -6.79
N LYS A 155 21.69 -1.29 -6.51
CA LYS A 155 21.75 -1.81 -5.13
C LYS A 155 22.88 -1.16 -4.31
N LYS A 156 23.89 -0.60 -4.97
CA LYS A 156 24.99 0.12 -4.32
C LYS A 156 24.57 1.52 -3.88
N LYS A 157 23.86 2.24 -4.75
CA LYS A 157 23.34 3.59 -4.45
C LYS A 157 22.03 3.54 -3.66
N GLU A 158 21.40 2.36 -3.57
CA GLU A 158 20.10 2.14 -2.92
C GLU A 158 18.99 3.03 -3.46
N ILE A 159 18.90 3.14 -4.79
CA ILE A 159 17.88 3.92 -5.50
C ILE A 159 17.24 3.12 -6.63
N ILE A 160 16.01 3.51 -6.97
CA ILE A 160 15.38 3.24 -8.26
C ILE A 160 15.10 4.56 -8.98
N GLN A 161 15.12 4.50 -10.31
CA GLN A 161 14.72 5.57 -11.20
C GLN A 161 13.60 5.07 -12.10
N LEU A 162 12.39 5.57 -11.95
CA LEU A 162 11.26 5.17 -12.79
C LEU A 162 11.45 5.63 -14.24
N ASN A 163 11.06 4.78 -15.17
CA ASN A 163 10.86 5.20 -16.56
C ASN A 163 9.68 6.18 -16.61
N PRO A 164 9.87 7.42 -17.12
CA PRO A 164 8.82 8.43 -17.13
C PRO A 164 7.53 7.95 -17.85
N GLN A 165 7.68 7.28 -19.01
CA GLN A 165 6.53 6.77 -19.75
C GLN A 165 5.75 5.70 -18.97
N MET A 166 6.47 4.85 -18.24
CA MET A 166 5.85 3.83 -17.40
C MET A 166 5.18 4.47 -16.16
N LYS A 167 5.79 5.50 -15.57
CA LYS A 167 5.17 6.25 -14.48
C LYS A 167 3.84 6.86 -14.93
N ASP A 168 3.83 7.58 -16.04
CA ASP A 168 2.62 8.19 -16.59
C ASP A 168 1.54 7.15 -16.92
N PHE A 169 1.95 5.99 -17.44
CA PHE A 169 1.06 4.87 -17.70
C PHE A 169 0.44 4.32 -16.41
N VAL A 170 1.25 4.08 -15.37
CA VAL A 170 0.75 3.58 -14.07
C VAL A 170 -0.23 4.56 -13.46
N LEU A 171 0.07 5.86 -13.45
CA LEU A 171 -0.83 6.88 -12.89
C LEU A 171 -2.16 6.98 -13.65
N ARG A 172 -2.16 6.78 -14.98
CA ARG A 172 -3.41 6.77 -15.77
C ARG A 172 -4.27 5.53 -15.58
N HIS A 173 -3.67 4.39 -15.26
CA HIS A 173 -4.34 3.09 -15.13
C HIS A 173 -4.27 2.53 -13.71
N GLU A 174 -4.03 3.37 -12.75
CA GLU A 174 -3.75 3.00 -11.38
C GLU A 174 -4.80 2.06 -10.79
N GLY A 175 -6.07 2.45 -10.79
CA GLY A 175 -7.14 1.64 -10.23
C GLY A 175 -7.16 0.22 -10.82
N SER A 176 -6.99 0.09 -12.15
CA SER A 176 -6.95 -1.23 -12.80
C SER A 176 -5.71 -2.05 -12.42
N ILE A 177 -4.56 -1.38 -12.26
CA ILE A 177 -3.30 -2.04 -11.89
C ILE A 177 -3.35 -2.48 -10.44
N GLU A 178 -3.86 -1.65 -9.54
CA GLU A 178 -4.02 -1.99 -8.12
C GLU A 178 -5.05 -3.08 -7.91
N GLU A 179 -6.20 -3.02 -8.59
CA GLU A 179 -7.21 -4.08 -8.52
C GLU A 179 -6.63 -5.42 -8.96
N LEU A 180 -5.89 -5.46 -10.05
CA LEU A 180 -5.23 -6.66 -10.52
C LEU A 180 -4.16 -7.14 -9.54
N ASN A 181 -3.40 -6.23 -8.94
CA ASN A 181 -2.40 -6.54 -7.93
C ASN A 181 -3.03 -7.15 -6.67
N TYR A 182 -4.13 -6.57 -6.19
CA TYR A 182 -4.86 -7.09 -5.02
C TYR A 182 -5.50 -8.45 -5.32
N PHE A 183 -6.06 -8.63 -6.51
CA PHE A 183 -6.61 -9.92 -6.92
C PHE A 183 -5.56 -11.03 -6.91
N GLU A 184 -4.40 -10.79 -7.51
CA GLU A 184 -3.33 -11.80 -7.57
C GLU A 184 -2.65 -12.00 -6.19
N LEU A 185 -2.54 -10.95 -5.36
CA LEU A 185 -2.10 -11.09 -3.97
C LEU A 185 -3.12 -11.90 -3.15
N ALA A 186 -4.41 -11.62 -3.29
CA ALA A 186 -5.48 -12.38 -2.63
C ALA A 186 -5.45 -13.88 -3.01
N LYS A 187 -5.27 -14.19 -4.29
CA LYS A 187 -5.09 -15.59 -4.77
C LYS A 187 -3.87 -16.25 -4.13
N PHE A 188 -2.78 -15.51 -4.01
CA PHE A 188 -1.59 -16.03 -3.34
C PHE A 188 -1.86 -16.29 -1.86
N LEU A 189 -2.47 -15.35 -1.14
CA LEU A 189 -2.82 -15.50 0.27
C LEU A 189 -3.80 -16.66 0.52
N ASP A 190 -4.80 -16.80 -0.33
CA ASP A 190 -5.76 -17.91 -0.26
C ASP A 190 -5.08 -19.29 -0.42
N LYS A 191 -4.08 -19.36 -1.29
CA LYS A 191 -3.31 -20.59 -1.52
C LYS A 191 -2.43 -20.98 -0.34
N VAL A 192 -1.82 -20.00 0.35
CA VAL A 192 -0.77 -20.28 1.36
C VAL A 192 -1.30 -20.31 2.79
N ASN A 193 -2.47 -19.74 3.05
CA ASN A 193 -3.08 -19.68 4.37
C ASN A 193 -4.19 -20.75 4.54
N SER A 194 -4.43 -21.15 5.79
CA SER A 194 -5.44 -22.15 6.10
C SER A 194 -6.86 -21.58 6.08
N ARG A 195 -7.86 -22.46 5.90
CA ARG A 195 -9.28 -22.08 5.95
C ARG A 195 -9.66 -21.48 7.30
N ASP A 196 -9.11 -21.99 8.40
CA ASP A 196 -9.38 -21.44 9.73
C ASP A 196 -8.91 -19.99 9.87
N LYS A 197 -7.79 -19.66 9.23
CA LYS A 197 -7.29 -18.27 9.19
C LYS A 197 -8.23 -17.35 8.43
N VAL A 198 -8.74 -17.79 7.29
CA VAL A 198 -9.75 -17.04 6.52
C VAL A 198 -11.02 -16.84 7.33
N ASN A 199 -11.51 -17.89 8.01
CA ASN A 199 -12.70 -17.82 8.83
C ASN A 199 -12.56 -16.82 9.99
N SER A 200 -11.37 -16.75 10.62
CA SER A 200 -11.08 -15.73 11.63
C SER A 200 -11.18 -14.33 11.04
N ILE A 201 -10.54 -14.07 9.89
CA ILE A 201 -10.58 -12.77 9.22
C ILE A 201 -12.02 -12.36 8.87
N ILE A 202 -12.81 -13.29 8.31
CA ILE A 202 -14.22 -13.03 7.97
C ILE A 202 -15.04 -12.65 9.22
N LYS A 203 -14.84 -13.36 10.33
CA LYS A 203 -15.53 -13.11 11.59
C LYS A 203 -15.12 -11.78 12.22
N ASP A 204 -13.81 -11.53 12.29
CA ASP A 204 -13.26 -10.35 12.97
C ASP A 204 -13.63 -9.05 12.24
N ASN A 205 -13.70 -9.09 10.91
CA ASN A 205 -14.06 -7.94 10.07
C ASN A 205 -15.55 -7.92 9.66
N LYS A 206 -16.36 -8.86 10.14
CA LYS A 206 -17.79 -8.97 9.81
C LYS A 206 -18.05 -9.11 8.29
N TYR A 207 -17.13 -9.70 7.56
CA TYR A 207 -17.31 -9.95 6.13
C TYR A 207 -18.39 -11.01 5.92
N ASN A 208 -19.42 -10.70 5.17
CA ASN A 208 -20.49 -11.65 4.81
C ASN A 208 -20.11 -12.45 3.57
N LYS A 209 -18.95 -13.10 3.58
CA LYS A 209 -18.38 -13.78 2.40
C LYS A 209 -18.20 -15.27 2.67
N LYS A 210 -18.76 -16.10 1.78
CA LYS A 210 -18.52 -17.55 1.78
C LYS A 210 -17.24 -17.91 1.01
N ASP A 211 -16.76 -17.03 0.15
CA ASP A 211 -15.58 -17.20 -0.68
C ASP A 211 -14.35 -16.61 0.00
N SER A 212 -13.33 -17.46 0.18
CA SER A 212 -12.07 -17.07 0.81
C SER A 212 -11.29 -16.03 -0.01
N LEU A 213 -11.28 -16.18 -1.33
CA LEU A 213 -10.62 -15.25 -2.22
C LEU A 213 -11.20 -13.84 -2.09
N GLU A 214 -12.53 -13.76 -2.07
CA GLU A 214 -13.23 -12.47 -1.93
C GLU A 214 -12.99 -11.85 -0.54
N ALA A 215 -12.88 -12.67 0.51
CA ALA A 215 -12.53 -12.17 1.84
C ALA A 215 -11.12 -11.54 1.87
N TYR A 216 -10.14 -12.15 1.21
CA TYR A 216 -8.80 -11.57 1.07
C TYR A 216 -8.81 -10.29 0.21
N ARG A 217 -9.56 -10.29 -0.88
CA ARG A 217 -9.71 -9.06 -1.70
C ARG A 217 -10.26 -7.91 -0.85
N GLN A 218 -11.35 -8.14 -0.15
CA GLN A 218 -11.96 -7.13 0.70
C GLN A 218 -11.00 -6.64 1.79
N LEU A 219 -10.26 -7.56 2.43
CA LEU A 219 -9.23 -7.22 3.40
C LEU A 219 -8.18 -6.26 2.82
N LEU A 220 -7.66 -6.58 1.64
CA LEU A 220 -6.64 -5.77 0.99
C LEU A 220 -7.17 -4.38 0.62
N TYR A 221 -8.39 -4.29 0.12
CA TYR A 221 -9.06 -3.02 -0.13
C TYR A 221 -9.23 -2.20 1.15
N ASP A 222 -9.80 -2.79 2.19
CA ASP A 222 -10.08 -2.09 3.45
C ASP A 222 -8.81 -1.57 4.11
N GLU A 223 -7.71 -2.31 4.04
CA GLU A 223 -6.46 -1.94 4.68
C GLU A 223 -5.61 -0.98 3.83
N PHE A 224 -5.56 -1.17 2.52
CA PHE A 224 -4.61 -0.44 1.68
C PHE A 224 -5.22 0.80 1.03
N GLU A 225 -6.48 0.76 0.59
CA GLU A 225 -7.18 1.94 0.09
C GLU A 225 -7.43 2.96 1.20
N THR A 226 -7.82 2.49 2.38
CA THR A 226 -8.01 3.35 3.54
C THR A 226 -6.71 4.04 3.96
N GLU A 227 -5.57 3.38 3.81
CA GLU A 227 -4.27 3.94 4.16
C GLU A 227 -3.70 4.86 3.07
N CYS A 228 -3.88 4.55 1.79
CA CYS A 228 -3.47 5.45 0.70
C CYS A 228 -4.25 6.76 0.76
N ALA A 229 -5.55 6.68 0.95
CA ALA A 229 -6.38 7.84 1.22
C ALA A 229 -5.96 8.62 2.49
N ARG A 230 -5.43 7.96 3.53
CA ARG A 230 -4.89 8.63 4.74
C ARG A 230 -3.62 9.43 4.45
N SER A 231 -2.70 8.95 3.61
CA SER A 231 -1.44 9.65 3.33
C SER A 231 -1.63 10.91 2.49
N ASP A 232 -2.49 10.87 1.49
CA ASP A 232 -2.77 12.02 0.62
C ASP A 232 -3.52 13.14 1.34
N TYR A 233 -4.43 12.78 2.23
CA TYR A 233 -5.21 13.74 3.01
C TYR A 233 -4.41 14.39 4.14
N THR A 234 -3.50 13.65 4.77
CA THR A 234 -2.74 14.15 5.94
C THR A 234 -1.77 15.26 5.56
N LEU A 235 -1.12 15.18 4.39
CA LEU A 235 -0.12 16.17 3.98
C LEU A 235 -0.69 17.49 3.45
N GLN A 236 -1.89 17.49 2.86
CA GLN A 236 -2.50 18.71 2.32
C GLN A 236 -3.48 19.40 3.27
N ASN A 237 -4.07 18.67 4.20
CA ASN A 237 -5.17 19.18 5.03
C ASN A 237 -4.85 19.30 6.53
N VAL A 238 -3.74 18.76 7.04
CA VAL A 238 -3.34 18.99 8.44
C VAL A 238 -3.26 20.48 8.72
N ASN A 239 -2.60 21.25 7.87
CA ASN A 239 -2.49 22.72 8.03
C ASN A 239 -3.85 23.44 7.92
N THR A 240 -4.79 22.95 7.14
CA THR A 240 -6.09 23.57 6.94
C THR A 240 -7.09 23.21 8.02
N ILE A 241 -7.02 21.97 8.52
CA ILE A 241 -7.87 21.49 9.62
C ILE A 241 -7.35 22.01 10.96
N GLU A 242 -6.04 22.05 11.19
CA GLU A 242 -5.44 22.69 12.36
C GLU A 242 -5.79 24.18 12.43
N LEU A 243 -5.72 24.91 11.31
CA LEU A 243 -6.17 26.30 11.22
C LEU A 243 -7.67 26.48 11.47
N LEU A 244 -8.50 25.51 11.10
CA LEU A 244 -9.95 25.52 11.39
C LEU A 244 -10.24 25.16 12.85
N ILE A 245 -9.51 24.25 13.44
CA ILE A 245 -9.65 23.85 14.86
C ILE A 245 -9.12 24.96 15.77
N GLU A 246 -7.99 25.58 15.47
CA GLU A 246 -7.44 26.70 16.25
C GLU A 246 -8.34 27.94 16.20
N SER A 247 -9.12 28.13 15.13
CA SER A 247 -10.08 29.24 15.04
C SER A 247 -11.39 29.01 15.83
N GLU A 248 -11.63 27.82 16.35
CA GLU A 248 -12.95 27.37 16.82
C GLU A 248 -13.05 26.88 18.28
N ASP A 249 -12.21 27.36 19.18
CA ASP A 249 -12.29 27.05 20.62
C ASP A 249 -13.66 27.42 21.28
N LYS A 250 -14.68 27.72 20.49
CA LYS A 250 -15.99 28.22 20.96
C LYS A 250 -17.24 27.46 20.47
N TYR A 251 -17.14 26.36 19.74
CA TYR A 251 -18.36 25.74 19.17
C TYR A 251 -18.57 24.26 19.55
N SER A 252 -19.86 23.92 19.78
CA SER A 252 -20.31 22.56 20.13
C SER A 252 -20.06 21.57 18.97
N GLN A 253 -19.90 20.27 19.30
CA GLN A 253 -19.67 19.18 18.33
C GLN A 253 -20.65 19.14 17.15
N ALA A 254 -21.90 19.56 17.35
CA ALA A 254 -22.89 19.62 16.26
C ALA A 254 -22.55 20.66 15.18
N ASN A 255 -21.96 21.78 15.57
CA ASN A 255 -21.53 22.81 14.63
C ASN A 255 -20.27 22.40 13.84
N ILE A 256 -19.42 21.55 14.41
CA ILE A 256 -18.23 21.01 13.72
C ILE A 256 -18.68 20.16 12.54
N VAL A 257 -19.65 19.27 12.73
CA VAL A 257 -20.17 18.40 11.67
C VAL A 257 -20.80 19.18 10.53
N GLU A 258 -21.57 20.24 10.84
CA GLU A 258 -22.21 21.06 9.83
C GLU A 258 -21.20 21.90 9.02
N LYS A 259 -20.16 22.39 9.68
CA LYS A 259 -19.08 23.15 9.04
C LYS A 259 -18.14 22.25 8.24
N GLU A 260 -17.82 21.05 8.73
CA GLU A 260 -17.10 20.03 7.95
C GLU A 260 -17.90 19.67 6.69
N ASN A 261 -19.20 19.45 6.80
CA ASN A 261 -20.07 19.23 5.65
C ASN A 261 -20.04 20.36 4.64
N ALA A 262 -20.04 21.61 5.11
CA ALA A 262 -19.95 22.78 4.26
C ALA A 262 -18.57 22.93 3.62
N TYR A 263 -17.51 22.57 4.35
CA TYR A 263 -16.13 22.58 3.86
C TYR A 263 -15.93 21.51 2.79
N TYR A 264 -16.34 20.28 3.06
CA TYR A 264 -16.24 19.21 2.08
C TYR A 264 -17.12 19.45 0.85
N LYS A 265 -18.31 20.02 1.01
CA LYS A 265 -19.11 20.50 -0.12
C LYS A 265 -18.35 21.53 -0.97
N LYS A 266 -17.64 22.48 -0.34
CA LYS A 266 -16.82 23.46 -1.07
C LYS A 266 -15.62 22.80 -1.76
N LEU A 267 -14.95 21.87 -1.08
CA LEU A 267 -13.81 21.12 -1.60
C LEU A 267 -14.21 20.28 -2.81
N PHE A 268 -15.34 19.58 -2.73
CA PHE A 268 -15.86 18.75 -3.80
C PHE A 268 -16.47 19.55 -4.96
N ASN A 269 -16.92 20.78 -4.72
CA ASN A 269 -17.42 21.69 -5.76
C ASN A 269 -16.30 22.55 -6.39
N ASN A 270 -15.09 22.51 -5.88
CA ASN A 270 -13.98 23.30 -6.39
C ASN A 270 -13.26 22.50 -7.50
N GLU A 271 -13.54 22.84 -8.75
CA GLU A 271 -13.07 22.12 -9.95
C GLU A 271 -11.54 22.06 -10.09
N GLU A 272 -10.81 22.94 -9.41
CA GLU A 272 -9.34 22.95 -9.44
C GLU A 272 -8.70 21.87 -8.53
N ILE A 273 -9.43 21.34 -7.57
CA ILE A 273 -8.88 20.44 -6.54
C ILE A 273 -9.29 18.99 -6.78
N ILE A 274 -10.45 18.72 -7.39
CA ILE A 274 -10.97 17.37 -7.53
C ILE A 274 -11.42 17.11 -8.97
N ASN A 275 -10.85 16.10 -9.59
CA ASN A 275 -11.36 15.57 -10.83
C ASN A 275 -12.79 15.05 -10.61
N LYS A 276 -13.77 15.60 -11.33
CA LYS A 276 -15.21 15.24 -11.22
C LYS A 276 -15.47 13.75 -11.44
N ASP A 277 -14.55 13.05 -12.08
CA ASP A 277 -14.63 11.61 -12.35
C ASP A 277 -13.98 10.73 -11.27
N SER A 278 -13.50 11.32 -10.16
CA SER A 278 -12.91 10.53 -9.09
C SER A 278 -13.97 9.63 -8.43
N GLU A 279 -13.60 8.40 -8.13
CA GLU A 279 -14.46 7.42 -7.42
C GLU A 279 -14.94 7.97 -6.06
N TYR A 280 -14.14 8.79 -5.40
CA TYR A 280 -14.49 9.48 -4.16
C TYR A 280 -15.63 10.47 -4.34
N MET A 281 -15.66 11.21 -5.47
CA MET A 281 -16.76 12.12 -5.76
C MET A 281 -18.07 11.35 -5.97
N LYS A 282 -18.00 10.23 -6.70
CA LYS A 282 -19.17 9.34 -6.88
C LYS A 282 -19.64 8.80 -5.54
N LEU A 283 -18.71 8.29 -4.72
CA LEU A 283 -19.04 7.77 -3.39
C LEU A 283 -19.65 8.85 -2.47
N TYR A 284 -19.13 10.08 -2.52
CA TYR A 284 -19.69 11.20 -1.74
C TYR A 284 -21.08 11.60 -2.21
N LEU A 285 -21.32 11.61 -3.51
CA LEU A 285 -22.64 11.93 -4.07
C LEU A 285 -23.68 10.84 -3.76
N ASP A 286 -23.24 9.58 -3.74
CA ASP A 286 -24.11 8.43 -3.46
C ASP A 286 -24.39 8.25 -1.95
N ASP A 287 -23.40 8.46 -1.10
CA ASP A 287 -23.51 8.28 0.35
C ASP A 287 -22.61 9.26 1.13
N PRO A 288 -23.06 10.53 1.28
CA PRO A 288 -22.29 11.55 2.00
C PRO A 288 -21.99 11.21 3.46
N GLU A 289 -22.92 10.55 4.16
CA GLU A 289 -22.76 10.18 5.57
C GLU A 289 -21.66 9.13 5.76
N ARG A 290 -21.56 8.20 4.82
CA ARG A 290 -20.49 7.18 4.83
C ARG A 290 -19.12 7.83 4.65
N VAL A 291 -18.98 8.77 3.73
CA VAL A 291 -17.72 9.49 3.49
C VAL A 291 -17.34 10.32 4.71
N ILE A 292 -18.29 11.03 5.33
CA ILE A 292 -18.08 11.80 6.55
C ILE A 292 -17.66 10.91 7.72
N LYS A 293 -18.31 9.75 7.88
CA LYS A 293 -17.95 8.77 8.89
C LYS A 293 -16.53 8.24 8.69
N MET A 294 -16.15 7.96 7.44
CA MET A 294 -14.78 7.55 7.09
C MET A 294 -13.77 8.65 7.44
N ILE A 295 -14.09 9.90 7.18
CA ILE A 295 -13.27 11.06 7.50
C ILE A 295 -13.11 11.24 9.02
N LYS A 296 -14.20 11.13 9.78
CA LYS A 296 -14.18 11.21 11.25
C LYS A 296 -13.31 10.13 11.88
N VAL A 297 -13.49 8.89 11.48
CA VAL A 297 -12.66 7.76 11.95
C VAL A 297 -11.19 8.01 11.64
N ARG A 298 -10.89 8.60 10.50
CA ARG A 298 -9.53 8.93 10.06
C ARG A 298 -8.86 9.97 10.95
N HIS A 299 -9.61 10.95 11.42
CA HIS A 299 -9.11 12.03 12.28
C HIS A 299 -9.21 11.71 13.78
N GLY A 300 -9.57 10.46 14.14
CA GLY A 300 -9.73 10.06 15.55
C GLY A 300 -10.91 10.72 16.25
N ILE A 301 -11.84 11.31 15.49
CA ILE A 301 -13.05 11.91 16.01
C ILE A 301 -14.06 10.77 16.26
N ASN A 302 -14.36 10.50 17.53
CA ASN A 302 -15.36 9.49 17.89
C ASN A 302 -16.72 9.84 17.32
N CYS A 303 -17.32 8.87 16.62
CA CYS A 303 -18.71 8.97 16.13
C CYS A 303 -19.70 8.73 17.26
#